data_f32058a701a22940fa64061ca299b34b
#
_entry.id   f32058a701a22940fa64061ca299b34b
#
_cell.length_a   1.000
_cell.length_b   1.000
_cell.length_c   1.000
_cell.angle_alpha   90.00
_cell.angle_beta   90.00
_cell.angle_gamma   90.00
#
_symmetry.space_group_name_H-M   'P 1'
#
loop_
_entity.id
_entity.type
_entity.pdbx_description
1 polymer ?
#
loop_
_entity_poly.entity_id
_entity_poly.type
_entity_poly.pdbx_seq_one_letter_code
_entity_poly.pdbx_strand_id
1 'polypeptide(L)'
;SRLGICTDTGIPTRLISRRMAQCDALVVEFNHDPVMLKNGPYPQSLKQRVNSSQGHLSNSDGAGLLDSVIHDGLRQVVLAHLSETNNLPEIAYKEAEKVVRDRLEMSVLSISDQQRPTQLFEL
;
A
#
# COMPACT_ATOMS: atom_id res chain seq x y z
N SER A 1 -14.24 -12.55 10.49
CA SER A 1 -13.48 -11.73 9.53
C SER A 1 -12.15 -11.29 10.13
N ARG A 2 -11.12 -11.17 9.28
CA ARG A 2 -9.77 -10.74 9.67
C ARG A 2 -9.38 -9.51 8.88
N LEU A 3 -8.91 -8.48 9.59
CA LEU A 3 -8.35 -7.26 9.00
C LEU A 3 -6.83 -7.25 9.23
N GLY A 4 -6.07 -7.06 8.17
CA GLY A 4 -4.63 -6.83 8.22
C GLY A 4 -4.31 -5.37 7.95
N ILE A 5 -3.47 -4.76 8.79
CA ILE A 5 -2.97 -3.39 8.61
C ILE A 5 -1.45 -3.43 8.57
N CYS A 6 -0.87 -2.90 7.51
CA CYS A 6 0.58 -2.80 7.33
C CYS A 6 0.96 -1.41 6.88
N THR A 7 1.40 -0.59 7.83
CA THR A 7 1.89 0.77 7.62
C THR A 7 3.18 0.98 8.41
N ASP A 8 3.95 1.99 8.03
CA ASP A 8 5.17 2.40 8.76
C ASP A 8 6.24 1.31 8.86
N THR A 9 6.34 0.49 7.81
CA THR A 9 7.43 -0.46 7.63
C THR A 9 8.10 -0.24 6.27
N GLY A 10 9.41 -0.27 6.24
CA GLY A 10 10.15 -0.07 4.98
C GLY A 10 10.39 -1.37 4.20
N ILE A 11 10.14 -2.53 4.79
CA ILE A 11 10.37 -3.84 4.17
C ILE A 11 9.21 -4.78 4.45
N PRO A 12 8.61 -5.40 3.41
CA PRO A 12 7.61 -6.44 3.57
C PRO A 12 8.29 -7.76 3.93
N THR A 13 8.30 -8.11 5.22
CA THR A 13 8.92 -9.35 5.68
C THR A 13 8.05 -10.58 5.39
N ARG A 14 8.66 -11.78 5.40
CA ARG A 14 7.90 -13.03 5.27
C ARG A 14 6.84 -13.22 6.35
N LEU A 15 7.10 -12.73 7.57
CA LEU A 15 6.13 -12.80 8.66
C LEU A 15 4.90 -11.94 8.35
N ILE A 16 5.11 -10.72 7.87
CA ILE A 16 4.03 -9.83 7.43
C ILE A 16 3.19 -10.52 6.35
N SER A 17 3.83 -11.01 5.29
CA SER A 17 3.15 -11.72 4.20
C SER A 17 2.31 -12.90 4.70
N ARG A 18 2.87 -13.73 5.58
CA ARG A 18 2.15 -14.89 6.15
C ARG A 18 0.92 -14.47 6.96
N ARG A 19 1.02 -13.39 7.73
CA ARG A 19 -0.10 -12.89 8.54
C ARG A 19 -1.18 -12.27 7.67
N MET A 20 -0.80 -11.52 6.66
CA MET A 20 -1.74 -10.83 5.78
C MET A 20 -2.42 -11.74 4.77
N ALA A 21 -1.79 -12.84 4.37
CA ALA A 21 -2.37 -13.80 3.43
C ALA A 21 -3.65 -14.49 3.91
N GLN A 22 -4.00 -14.35 5.19
CA GLN A 22 -5.20 -14.94 5.79
C GLN A 22 -6.28 -13.91 6.11
N CYS A 23 -6.11 -12.68 5.65
CA CYS A 23 -7.03 -11.60 5.97
C CYS A 23 -8.12 -11.46 4.91
N ASP A 24 -9.32 -11.10 5.35
CA ASP A 24 -10.46 -10.80 4.48
C ASP A 24 -10.41 -9.36 3.94
N ALA A 25 -9.71 -8.49 4.66
CA ALA A 25 -9.46 -7.11 4.26
C ALA A 25 -8.04 -6.69 4.63
N LEU A 26 -7.46 -5.82 3.80
CA LEU A 26 -6.10 -5.30 3.97
C LEU A 26 -6.08 -3.78 3.92
N VAL A 27 -5.32 -3.18 4.81
CA VAL A 27 -4.85 -1.80 4.71
C VAL A 27 -3.34 -1.84 4.50
N VAL A 28 -2.89 -1.43 3.32
CA VAL A 28 -1.48 -1.56 2.91
C VAL A 28 -0.92 -0.19 2.57
N GLU A 29 0.26 0.10 3.10
CA GLU A 29 0.95 1.34 2.79
C GLU A 29 1.40 1.38 1.32
N PHE A 30 1.03 2.49 0.66
CA PHE A 30 1.53 2.92 -0.65
C PHE A 30 2.01 4.36 -0.49
N ASN A 31 3.16 4.53 0.16
CA ASN A 31 3.57 5.85 0.63
C ASN A 31 4.07 6.76 -0.47
N HIS A 32 4.94 6.27 -1.34
CA HIS A 32 5.60 7.12 -2.33
C HIS A 32 5.88 6.43 -3.65
N ASP A 33 5.90 7.22 -4.70
CA ASP A 33 6.51 6.83 -5.97
C ASP A 33 8.03 7.00 -5.86
N PRO A 34 8.83 5.97 -6.19
CA PRO A 34 10.30 6.04 -6.05
C PRO A 34 10.93 7.18 -6.85
N VAL A 35 10.42 7.48 -8.03
CA VAL A 35 10.93 8.54 -8.90
C VAL A 35 10.60 9.92 -8.32
N MET A 36 9.37 10.11 -7.84
CA MET A 36 8.98 11.37 -7.18
C MET A 36 9.80 11.62 -5.92
N LEU A 37 10.05 10.58 -5.11
CA LEU A 37 10.91 10.72 -3.93
C LEU A 37 12.33 11.12 -4.32
N LYS A 38 12.92 10.44 -5.30
CA LYS A 38 14.29 10.71 -5.77
C LYS A 38 14.44 12.14 -6.26
N ASN A 39 13.50 12.64 -7.03
CA ASN A 39 13.54 13.96 -7.67
C ASN A 39 12.83 15.05 -6.86
N GLY A 40 12.23 14.70 -5.74
CA GLY A 40 11.45 15.60 -4.92
C GLY A 40 12.27 16.48 -3.99
N PRO A 41 11.58 17.35 -3.23
CA PRO A 41 12.21 18.42 -2.44
C PRO A 41 12.84 17.98 -1.12
N TYR A 42 12.64 16.73 -0.70
CA TYR A 42 13.20 16.24 0.57
C TYR A 42 14.74 16.30 0.56
N PRO A 43 15.37 16.67 1.69
CA PRO A 43 16.81 16.52 1.86
C PRO A 43 17.25 15.06 1.68
N GLN A 44 18.49 14.84 1.24
CA GLN A 44 19.01 13.50 0.96
C GLN A 44 18.92 12.55 2.18
N SER A 45 19.18 13.06 3.38
CA SER A 45 19.04 12.29 4.62
C SER A 45 17.62 11.76 4.85
N LEU A 46 16.61 12.59 4.55
CA LEU A 46 15.21 12.21 4.68
C LEU A 46 14.81 11.19 3.60
N LYS A 47 15.28 11.36 2.37
CA LYS A 47 15.07 10.39 1.29
C LYS A 47 15.63 9.02 1.65
N GLN A 48 16.82 8.97 2.22
CA GLN A 48 17.44 7.73 2.69
C GLN A 48 16.64 7.09 3.83
N ARG A 49 16.15 7.90 4.76
CA ARG A 49 15.31 7.40 5.86
C ARG A 49 14.00 6.81 5.37
N VAL A 50 13.32 7.48 4.44
CA VAL A 50 12.07 6.99 3.84
C VAL A 50 12.30 5.66 3.13
N ASN A 51 13.40 5.51 2.41
CA ASN A 51 13.76 4.28 1.70
C ASN A 51 14.35 3.18 2.59
N SER A 52 14.60 3.43 3.87
CA SER A 52 15.20 2.46 4.78
C SER A 52 14.21 1.38 5.22
N SER A 53 14.73 0.32 5.84
CA SER A 53 13.90 -0.74 6.45
C SER A 53 12.97 -0.24 7.56
N GLN A 54 13.27 0.90 8.15
CA GLN A 54 12.48 1.57 9.18
C GLN A 54 11.69 2.76 8.63
N GLY A 55 11.63 2.90 7.31
CA GLY A 55 10.90 3.97 6.64
C GLY A 55 9.50 3.57 6.24
N HIS A 56 9.20 3.72 4.95
CA HIS A 56 7.87 3.51 4.39
C HIS A 56 7.95 2.65 3.13
N LEU A 57 6.89 1.88 2.87
CA LEU A 57 6.78 1.13 1.60
C LEU A 57 6.55 2.09 0.44
N SER A 58 7.34 1.93 -0.61
CA SER A 58 7.04 2.55 -1.90
C SER A 58 5.78 1.93 -2.52
N ASN A 59 5.23 2.56 -3.53
CA ASN A 59 4.10 1.99 -4.28
C ASN A 59 4.44 0.62 -4.86
N SER A 60 5.65 0.45 -5.38
CA SER A 60 6.11 -0.83 -5.93
C SER A 60 6.28 -1.90 -4.84
N ASP A 61 6.79 -1.54 -3.67
CA ASP A 61 6.93 -2.49 -2.55
C ASP A 61 5.56 -2.85 -1.96
N GLY A 62 4.65 -1.88 -1.84
CA GLY A 62 3.26 -2.12 -1.45
C GLY A 62 2.55 -3.06 -2.42
N ALA A 63 2.72 -2.85 -3.72
CA ALA A 63 2.19 -3.72 -4.77
C ALA A 63 2.79 -5.14 -4.69
N GLY A 64 4.09 -5.26 -4.44
CA GLY A 64 4.77 -6.54 -4.24
C GLY A 64 4.24 -7.30 -3.03
N LEU A 65 4.01 -6.61 -1.92
CA LEU A 65 3.37 -7.21 -0.74
C LEU A 65 1.96 -7.68 -1.08
N LEU A 66 1.15 -6.84 -1.71
CA LEU A 66 -0.20 -7.18 -2.13
C LEU A 66 -0.22 -8.42 -3.03
N ASP A 67 0.67 -8.48 -4.02
CA ASP A 67 0.80 -9.64 -4.91
C ASP A 67 1.09 -10.94 -4.17
N SER A 68 1.88 -10.87 -3.11
CA SER A 68 2.24 -12.04 -2.29
C SER A 68 1.12 -12.55 -1.37
N VAL A 69 0.11 -11.71 -1.08
CA VAL A 69 -0.94 -12.02 -0.09
C VAL A 69 -2.35 -12.09 -0.67
N ILE A 70 -2.53 -11.70 -1.92
CA ILE A 70 -3.83 -11.69 -2.59
C ILE A 70 -4.37 -13.12 -2.76
N HIS A 71 -5.67 -13.29 -2.49
CA HIS A 71 -6.38 -14.58 -2.66
C HIS A 71 -7.86 -14.32 -2.97
N ASP A 72 -8.55 -15.34 -3.45
CA ASP A 72 -9.94 -15.21 -3.94
C ASP A 72 -10.95 -14.77 -2.87
N GLY A 73 -10.64 -14.98 -1.60
CA GLY A 73 -11.48 -14.56 -0.48
C GLY A 73 -11.23 -13.13 0.02
N LEU A 74 -10.27 -12.42 -0.56
CA LEU A 74 -9.97 -11.03 -0.17
C LEU A 74 -11.08 -10.11 -0.67
N ARG A 75 -11.74 -9.41 0.25
CA ARG A 75 -12.94 -8.61 -0.03
C ARG A 75 -12.68 -7.11 -0.12
N GLN A 76 -11.60 -6.63 0.52
CA GLN A 76 -11.28 -5.21 0.53
C GLN A 76 -9.78 -4.99 0.65
N VAL A 77 -9.27 -4.07 -0.16
CA VAL A 77 -7.90 -3.54 -0.07
C VAL A 77 -7.97 -2.02 -0.04
N VAL A 78 -7.40 -1.43 0.98
CA VAL A 78 -7.27 0.02 1.11
C VAL A 78 -5.80 0.40 0.99
N LEU A 79 -5.47 1.19 -0.02
CA LEU A 79 -4.16 1.81 -0.14
C LEU A 79 -4.09 2.98 0.83
N ALA A 80 -3.10 3.00 1.70
CA ALA A 80 -3.05 3.93 2.81
C ALA A 80 -1.72 4.65 2.92
N HIS A 81 -1.71 5.72 3.71
CA HIS A 81 -0.52 6.47 4.09
C HIS A 81 0.25 7.03 2.90
N LEU A 82 -0.46 7.53 1.89
CA LEU A 82 0.13 8.16 0.72
C LEU A 82 0.78 9.49 1.10
N SER A 83 2.02 9.69 0.68
CA SER A 83 2.72 10.97 0.84
C SER A 83 2.03 12.05 0.00
N GLU A 84 1.78 13.20 0.59
CA GLU A 84 1.25 14.37 -0.14
C GLU A 84 2.30 15.00 -1.06
N THR A 85 3.59 14.80 -0.76
CA THR A 85 4.70 15.40 -1.50
C THR A 85 5.25 14.47 -2.57
N ASN A 86 5.39 13.17 -2.27
CA ASN A 86 6.12 12.21 -3.09
C ASN A 86 5.22 11.13 -3.72
N ASN A 87 3.92 11.37 -3.79
CA ASN A 87 2.97 10.44 -4.39
C ASN A 87 1.80 11.19 -5.02
N LEU A 88 1.07 10.46 -5.86
CA LEU A 88 -0.25 10.85 -6.36
C LEU A 88 -1.17 9.65 -6.25
N PRO A 89 -2.45 9.84 -5.85
CA PRO A 89 -3.41 8.73 -5.77
C PRO A 89 -3.50 7.89 -7.05
N GLU A 90 -3.44 8.53 -8.21
CA GLU A 90 -3.50 7.86 -9.51
C GLU A 90 -2.31 6.93 -9.76
N ILE A 91 -1.11 7.32 -9.31
CA ILE A 91 0.11 6.50 -9.44
C ILE A 91 0.02 5.30 -8.52
N ALA A 92 -0.33 5.51 -7.26
CA ALA A 92 -0.51 4.42 -6.29
C ALA A 92 -1.59 3.43 -6.75
N TYR A 93 -2.73 3.93 -7.23
CA TYR A 93 -3.82 3.10 -7.74
C TYR A 93 -3.38 2.23 -8.92
N LYS A 94 -2.66 2.80 -9.89
CA LYS A 94 -2.17 2.06 -11.05
C LYS A 94 -1.22 0.93 -10.68
N GLU A 95 -0.36 1.13 -9.69
CA GLU A 95 0.53 0.06 -9.21
C GLU A 95 -0.25 -1.08 -8.57
N ALA A 96 -1.25 -0.78 -7.75
CA ALA A 96 -2.12 -1.79 -7.16
C ALA A 96 -3.02 -2.47 -8.20
N GLU A 97 -3.53 -1.72 -9.18
CA GLU A 97 -4.38 -2.24 -10.26
C GLU A 97 -3.68 -3.35 -11.05
N LYS A 98 -2.38 -3.23 -11.32
CA LYS A 98 -1.59 -4.26 -12.01
C LYS A 98 -1.65 -5.62 -11.32
N VAL A 99 -1.78 -5.61 -9.99
CA VAL A 99 -1.86 -6.83 -9.18
C VAL A 99 -3.29 -7.37 -9.09
N VAL A 100 -4.26 -6.47 -8.90
CA VAL A 100 -5.65 -6.84 -8.60
C VAL A 100 -6.44 -7.21 -9.84
N ARG A 101 -6.22 -6.52 -10.96
CA ARG A 101 -7.06 -6.52 -12.17
C ARG A 101 -7.42 -7.89 -12.70
N ASP A 102 -6.46 -8.82 -12.76
CA ASP A 102 -6.66 -10.15 -13.36
C ASP A 102 -7.00 -11.22 -12.32
N ARG A 103 -7.18 -10.84 -11.06
CA ARG A 103 -7.36 -11.77 -9.95
C ARG A 103 -8.62 -11.52 -9.12
N LEU A 104 -9.05 -10.26 -9.00
CA LEU A 104 -10.22 -9.85 -8.22
C LEU A 104 -11.00 -8.76 -8.96
N GLU A 105 -12.23 -8.53 -8.53
CA GLU A 105 -13.02 -7.39 -8.99
C GLU A 105 -12.36 -6.07 -8.54
N MET A 106 -12.33 -5.08 -9.43
CA MET A 106 -11.71 -3.79 -9.10
C MET A 106 -12.40 -3.03 -7.96
N SER A 107 -13.67 -3.33 -7.69
CA SER A 107 -14.41 -2.77 -6.54
C SER A 107 -13.79 -3.12 -5.18
N VAL A 108 -12.92 -4.12 -5.12
CA VAL A 108 -12.16 -4.50 -3.92
C VAL A 108 -11.14 -3.41 -3.54
N LEU A 109 -10.65 -2.63 -4.52
CA LEU A 109 -9.55 -1.67 -4.32
C LEU A 109 -10.08 -0.26 -4.06
N SER A 110 -9.59 0.36 -2.99
CA SER A 110 -9.85 1.76 -2.66
C SER A 110 -8.60 2.47 -2.13
N ILE A 111 -8.64 3.79 -2.09
CA ILE A 111 -7.55 4.63 -1.58
C ILE A 111 -8.06 5.44 -0.39
N SER A 112 -7.29 5.49 0.68
CA SER A 112 -7.54 6.39 1.79
C SER A 112 -6.99 7.80 1.51
N ASP A 113 -7.63 8.78 2.13
CA ASP A 113 -7.26 10.19 2.07
C ASP A 113 -6.90 10.64 3.49
N GLN A 114 -5.98 11.56 3.62
CA GLN A 114 -5.59 12.09 4.94
C GLN A 114 -6.65 13.00 5.56
N GLN A 115 -7.54 13.56 4.76
CA GLN A 115 -8.51 14.57 5.20
C GLN A 115 -9.94 14.06 5.27
N ARG A 116 -10.22 12.90 4.66
CA ARG A 116 -11.59 12.34 4.58
C ARG A 116 -11.57 10.86 4.91
N PRO A 117 -12.55 10.38 5.65
CA PRO A 117 -12.73 8.94 5.83
C PRO A 117 -13.09 8.27 4.50
N THR A 118 -12.71 7.02 4.35
CA THR A 118 -13.25 6.18 3.27
C THR A 118 -14.73 5.90 3.51
N GLN A 119 -15.40 5.32 2.52
CA GLN A 119 -16.72 4.72 2.76
C GLN A 119 -16.61 3.62 3.81
N LEU A 120 -17.71 3.29 4.45
CA LEU A 120 -17.79 2.17 5.38
C LEU A 120 -17.75 0.85 4.60
N PHE A 121 -16.93 -0.08 5.05
CA PHE A 121 -16.86 -1.45 4.52
C PHE A 121 -17.35 -2.43 5.57
N GLU A 122 -18.21 -3.33 5.18
CA GLU A 122 -18.65 -4.45 6.00
C GLU A 122 -17.88 -5.72 5.60
N LEU A 123 -17.33 -6.41 6.58
CA LEU A 123 -16.52 -7.61 6.37
C LEU A 123 -17.23 -8.89 6.81
#